data_5a52d330a86ac35199c48cb7560b071d
#
_entry.id   5a52d330a86ac35199c48cb7560b071d
#
_cell.length_a   1.000
_cell.length_b   1.000
_cell.length_c   1.000
_cell.angle_alpha   90.00
_cell.angle_beta   90.00
_cell.angle_gamma   90.00
#
_symmetry.space_group_name_H-M   'P 1'
#
loop_
_entity.id
_entity.type
_entity.pdbx_description
1 polymer ?
#
loop_
_entity_poly.entity_id
_entity_poly.type
_entity_poly.pdbx_seq_one_letter_code
_entity_poly.pdbx_strand_id
1 'polypeptide(L)'
;MTSTKEEPIRIIAEVKKASPSKGIIKEDFDPILIAQAYSNSGANAISVLTEPHYFQGNLEYLTAIRRYVPTPLLRKDFIVDKYQIVEALVYGADFILLIAKALGTKELKELYDYAIHLGLEVLVEIHDKEDLTKAIKCGATIIGINHRNLDTFEMDMTLCDKLIPLIPNGKIIVAESGVSNVETIKRLSSSGADAFLIGEHFMKVPSIEEESLSSSYHLTAS
;
A
#
# COMPACT_ATOMS: atom_id res chain seq x y z
N MET A 1 -28.41 17.34 13.76
CA MET A 1 -27.27 17.91 13.01
C MET A 1 -26.06 17.14 13.42
N THR A 2 -25.73 16.07 12.70
CA THR A 2 -24.52 15.29 12.92
C THR A 2 -23.43 15.92 12.06
N SER A 3 -22.50 16.62 12.72
CA SER A 3 -21.26 17.09 12.09
C SER A 3 -20.48 15.86 11.67
N THR A 4 -20.50 15.52 10.39
CA THR A 4 -19.55 14.58 9.77
C THR A 4 -18.22 15.30 9.77
N LYS A 5 -17.35 15.01 10.76
CA LYS A 5 -15.93 15.32 10.64
C LYS A 5 -15.45 14.50 9.43
N GLU A 6 -15.14 15.19 8.33
CA GLU A 6 -14.41 14.56 7.24
C GLU A 6 -13.08 14.07 7.82
N GLU A 7 -12.90 12.76 7.89
CA GLU A 7 -11.60 12.20 8.29
C GLU A 7 -10.57 12.52 7.20
N PRO A 8 -9.34 12.90 7.58
CA PRO A 8 -8.32 13.22 6.61
C PRO A 8 -7.98 12.00 5.76
N ILE A 9 -7.83 12.20 4.46
CA ILE A 9 -7.40 11.16 3.52
C ILE A 9 -6.03 10.63 3.95
N ARG A 10 -5.90 9.31 4.07
CA ARG A 10 -4.65 8.64 4.43
C ARG A 10 -3.97 8.12 3.17
N ILE A 11 -2.71 8.48 2.98
CA ILE A 11 -1.94 8.11 1.79
C ILE A 11 -0.74 7.25 2.19
N ILE A 12 -0.62 6.10 1.51
CA ILE A 12 0.58 5.27 1.46
C ILE A 12 1.28 5.59 0.13
N ALA A 13 2.39 6.33 0.19
CA ALA A 13 3.12 6.74 -1.00
C ALA A 13 4.15 5.68 -1.39
N GLU A 14 4.16 5.25 -2.65
CA GLU A 14 4.98 4.12 -3.10
C GLU A 14 6.27 4.55 -3.80
N VAL A 15 7.40 4.10 -3.27
CA VAL A 15 8.75 4.23 -3.86
C VAL A 15 8.97 3.05 -4.80
N LYS A 16 8.86 3.29 -6.12
CA LYS A 16 8.89 2.25 -7.14
C LYS A 16 9.67 2.69 -8.38
N LYS A 17 10.75 1.97 -8.70
CA LYS A 17 11.59 2.23 -9.87
C LYS A 17 10.96 1.75 -11.17
N ALA A 18 10.42 0.56 -11.17
CA ALA A 18 9.88 -0.11 -12.35
C ALA A 18 8.62 -0.93 -12.02
N SER A 19 7.90 -1.37 -13.03
CA SER A 19 6.82 -2.36 -12.91
C SER A 19 6.70 -3.24 -14.14
N PRO A 20 6.17 -4.49 -14.04
CA PRO A 20 6.00 -5.40 -15.17
C PRO A 20 5.16 -4.81 -16.30
N SER A 21 4.17 -4.00 -15.97
CA SER A 21 3.23 -3.43 -16.95
C SER A 21 3.74 -2.18 -17.66
N LYS A 22 4.79 -1.50 -17.15
CA LYS A 22 5.27 -0.21 -17.67
C LYS A 22 6.78 -0.10 -17.85
N GLY A 23 7.54 -1.10 -17.46
CA GLY A 23 8.99 -1.04 -17.44
C GLY A 23 9.51 -0.03 -16.42
N ILE A 24 10.59 0.67 -16.73
CA ILE A 24 11.18 1.72 -15.87
C ILE A 24 10.22 2.92 -15.81
N ILE A 25 9.84 3.32 -14.60
CA ILE A 25 8.93 4.45 -14.34
C ILE A 25 9.74 5.72 -14.10
N LYS A 26 10.88 5.60 -13.42
CA LYS A 26 11.78 6.72 -13.11
C LYS A 26 13.25 6.29 -13.33
N GLU A 27 13.93 6.92 -14.29
CA GLU A 27 15.33 6.62 -14.59
C GLU A 27 16.26 7.16 -13.49
N ASP A 28 16.11 8.45 -13.14
CA ASP A 28 16.83 9.08 -12.03
C ASP A 28 16.17 8.71 -10.68
N PHE A 29 16.34 7.45 -10.29
CA PHE A 29 15.70 6.89 -9.11
C PHE A 29 16.63 6.98 -7.89
N ASP A 30 16.33 7.89 -6.98
CA ASP A 30 16.90 7.95 -5.64
C ASP A 30 15.83 7.64 -4.60
N PRO A 31 15.82 6.44 -4.00
CA PRO A 31 14.79 6.03 -3.06
C PRO A 31 14.77 6.88 -1.79
N ILE A 32 15.92 7.44 -1.38
CA ILE A 32 16.02 8.27 -0.16
C ILE A 32 15.37 9.62 -0.41
N LEU A 33 15.75 10.31 -1.50
CA LEU A 33 15.18 11.61 -1.83
C LEU A 33 13.67 11.53 -2.07
N ILE A 34 13.21 10.48 -2.74
CA ILE A 34 11.77 10.24 -2.97
C ILE A 34 11.04 10.04 -1.63
N ALA A 35 11.57 9.19 -0.75
CA ALA A 35 10.95 8.92 0.55
C ALA A 35 10.93 10.14 1.46
N GLN A 36 11.99 10.96 1.44
CA GLN A 36 12.03 12.24 2.17
C GLN A 36 10.96 13.21 1.66
N ALA A 37 10.83 13.35 0.33
CA ALA A 37 9.79 14.17 -0.27
C ALA A 37 8.38 13.70 0.14
N TYR A 38 8.11 12.39 0.13
CA TYR A 38 6.83 11.83 0.60
C TYR A 38 6.58 12.10 2.08
N SER A 39 7.59 11.89 2.93
CA SER A 39 7.49 12.16 4.37
C SER A 39 7.21 13.63 4.65
N ASN A 40 7.95 14.54 4.01
CA ASN A 40 7.79 15.99 4.14
C ASN A 40 6.41 16.48 3.62
N SER A 41 5.87 15.81 2.60
CA SER A 41 4.55 16.11 2.03
C SER A 41 3.38 15.51 2.84
N GLY A 42 3.64 14.83 3.95
CA GLY A 42 2.61 14.34 4.86
C GLY A 42 2.06 12.95 4.52
N ALA A 43 2.81 12.10 3.81
CA ALA A 43 2.44 10.69 3.63
C ALA A 43 2.28 9.99 4.99
N ASN A 44 1.19 9.23 5.16
CA ASN A 44 0.91 8.49 6.39
C ASN A 44 1.77 7.24 6.53
N ALA A 45 2.18 6.66 5.40
CA ALA A 45 3.14 5.57 5.31
C ALA A 45 3.85 5.61 3.94
N ILE A 46 4.98 4.93 3.83
CA ILE A 46 5.75 4.80 2.60
C ILE A 46 5.87 3.32 2.26
N SER A 47 5.41 2.95 1.07
CA SER A 47 5.57 1.61 0.50
C SER A 47 6.87 1.54 -0.27
N VAL A 48 7.73 0.57 0.04
CA VAL A 48 9.04 0.41 -0.59
C VAL A 48 9.08 -0.91 -1.33
N LEU A 49 9.20 -0.88 -2.67
CA LEU A 49 9.38 -2.08 -3.49
C LEU A 49 10.76 -2.66 -3.23
N THR A 50 10.80 -3.90 -2.72
CA THR A 50 12.05 -4.61 -2.44
C THR A 50 12.29 -5.77 -3.39
N GLU A 51 11.32 -6.17 -4.18
CA GLU A 51 11.40 -7.25 -5.16
C GLU A 51 12.33 -6.86 -6.34
N PRO A 52 13.44 -7.62 -6.61
CA PRO A 52 14.49 -7.16 -7.52
C PRO A 52 14.22 -7.43 -9.01
N HIS A 53 13.43 -8.45 -9.34
CA HIS A 53 13.30 -8.92 -10.72
C HIS A 53 12.24 -8.17 -11.52
N TYR A 54 11.05 -8.03 -10.96
CA TYR A 54 9.90 -7.43 -11.62
C TYR A 54 9.78 -5.93 -11.40
N PHE A 55 10.25 -5.45 -10.22
CA PHE A 55 10.12 -4.04 -9.82
C PHE A 55 11.45 -3.31 -9.72
N GLN A 56 12.57 -3.99 -9.97
CA GLN A 56 13.92 -3.46 -9.78
C GLN A 56 14.12 -2.83 -8.38
N GLY A 57 13.48 -3.44 -7.39
CA GLY A 57 13.58 -3.06 -5.99
C GLY A 57 14.86 -3.59 -5.34
N ASN A 58 15.07 -3.20 -4.09
CA ASN A 58 16.18 -3.70 -3.28
C ASN A 58 15.79 -3.62 -1.80
N LEU A 59 16.07 -4.68 -1.04
CA LEU A 59 15.81 -4.74 0.39
C LEU A 59 16.57 -3.66 1.17
N GLU A 60 17.78 -3.31 0.73
CA GLU A 60 18.61 -2.25 1.32
C GLU A 60 17.95 -0.87 1.27
N TYR A 61 16.98 -0.64 0.39
CA TYR A 61 16.24 0.62 0.35
C TYR A 61 15.50 0.90 1.66
N LEU A 62 14.99 -0.14 2.35
CA LEU A 62 14.33 0.02 3.65
C LEU A 62 15.29 0.62 4.68
N THR A 63 16.48 0.03 4.84
CA THR A 63 17.49 0.53 5.80
C THR A 63 18.00 1.92 5.41
N ALA A 64 18.20 2.16 4.11
CA ALA A 64 18.66 3.46 3.63
C ALA A 64 17.62 4.56 3.93
N ILE A 65 16.36 4.31 3.61
CA ILE A 65 15.25 5.24 3.83
C ILE A 65 15.02 5.46 5.34
N ARG A 66 15.01 4.39 6.15
CA ARG A 66 14.76 4.46 7.59
C ARG A 66 15.68 5.44 8.34
N ARG A 67 16.90 5.65 7.85
CA ARG A 67 17.86 6.60 8.45
C ARG A 67 17.41 8.07 8.34
N TYR A 68 16.52 8.38 7.41
CA TYR A 68 16.17 9.75 7.06
C TYR A 68 14.70 10.09 7.30
N VAL A 69 13.82 9.10 7.41
CA VAL A 69 12.39 9.36 7.60
C VAL A 69 11.82 8.60 8.79
N PRO A 70 11.00 9.26 9.64
CA PRO A 70 10.29 8.60 10.74
C PRO A 70 8.99 7.92 10.28
N THR A 71 8.51 8.23 9.07
CA THR A 71 7.26 7.73 8.50
C THR A 71 7.26 6.19 8.45
N PRO A 72 6.16 5.50 8.80
CA PRO A 72 6.07 4.04 8.74
C PRO A 72 6.40 3.49 7.35
N LEU A 73 7.21 2.41 7.29
CA LEU A 73 7.67 1.78 6.06
C LEU A 73 7.00 0.42 5.84
N LEU A 74 6.36 0.25 4.69
CA LEU A 74 5.86 -1.03 4.18
C LEU A 74 6.94 -1.71 3.33
N ARG A 75 7.34 -2.93 3.69
CA ARG A 75 8.03 -3.81 2.72
C ARG A 75 7.02 -4.35 1.72
N LYS A 76 7.09 -3.87 0.48
CA LYS A 76 6.26 -4.36 -0.63
C LYS A 76 7.04 -5.39 -1.44
N ASP A 77 6.71 -6.65 -1.21
CA ASP A 77 7.42 -7.82 -1.77
C ASP A 77 6.48 -9.04 -1.83
N PHE A 78 6.89 -10.11 -2.52
CA PHE A 78 6.21 -11.41 -2.47
C PHE A 78 6.73 -12.21 -1.28
N ILE A 79 6.07 -12.06 -0.13
CA ILE A 79 6.46 -12.75 1.11
C ILE A 79 5.74 -14.09 1.18
N VAL A 80 6.52 -15.18 1.19
CA VAL A 80 6.05 -16.56 1.23
C VAL A 80 6.73 -17.40 2.32
N ASP A 81 7.70 -16.82 3.02
CA ASP A 81 8.47 -17.50 4.07
C ASP A 81 8.68 -16.60 5.30
N LYS A 82 8.72 -17.22 6.48
CA LYS A 82 8.98 -16.52 7.76
C LYS A 82 10.33 -15.81 7.79
N TYR A 83 11.32 -16.33 7.08
CA TYR A 83 12.63 -15.69 6.97
C TYR A 83 12.50 -14.27 6.38
N GLN A 84 11.67 -14.09 5.34
CA GLN A 84 11.44 -12.77 4.74
C GLN A 84 10.78 -11.79 5.71
N ILE A 85 9.98 -12.28 6.67
CA ILE A 85 9.37 -11.44 7.72
C ILE A 85 10.43 -10.96 8.70
N VAL A 86 11.36 -11.83 9.09
CA VAL A 86 12.52 -11.45 9.94
C VAL A 86 13.40 -10.43 9.20
N GLU A 87 13.68 -10.66 7.91
CA GLU A 87 14.40 -9.69 7.09
C GLU A 87 13.71 -8.33 7.09
N ALA A 88 12.38 -8.28 6.87
CA ALA A 88 11.64 -7.03 6.88
C ALA A 88 11.86 -6.24 8.18
N LEU A 89 11.76 -6.92 9.32
CA LEU A 89 11.99 -6.32 10.63
C LEU A 89 13.44 -5.79 10.77
N VAL A 90 14.43 -6.60 10.42
CA VAL A 90 15.85 -6.24 10.53
C VAL A 90 16.21 -5.06 9.63
N TYR A 91 15.62 -5.00 8.44
CA TYR A 91 15.85 -3.91 7.49
C TYR A 91 15.02 -2.64 7.78
N GLY A 92 14.17 -2.66 8.82
CA GLY A 92 13.49 -1.46 9.34
C GLY A 92 12.10 -1.21 8.80
N ALA A 93 11.39 -2.25 8.32
CA ALA A 93 9.97 -2.15 8.01
C ALA A 93 9.14 -2.11 9.31
N ASP A 94 8.04 -1.37 9.29
CA ASP A 94 7.02 -1.33 10.35
C ASP A 94 5.88 -2.29 10.04
N PHE A 95 5.64 -2.54 8.76
CA PHE A 95 4.62 -3.48 8.30
C PHE A 95 5.04 -4.16 6.98
N ILE A 96 4.36 -5.27 6.67
CA ILE A 96 4.64 -6.10 5.50
C ILE A 96 3.39 -6.31 4.66
N LEU A 97 3.59 -6.70 3.40
CA LEU A 97 2.54 -7.17 2.51
C LEU A 97 2.44 -8.69 2.55
N LEU A 98 1.23 -9.21 2.71
CA LEU A 98 0.90 -10.61 2.41
C LEU A 98 -0.18 -10.64 1.33
N ILE A 99 0.07 -11.35 0.23
CA ILE A 99 -0.85 -11.43 -0.91
C ILE A 99 -1.68 -12.71 -0.77
N ALA A 100 -2.98 -12.57 -0.47
CA ALA A 100 -3.86 -13.71 -0.24
C ALA A 100 -3.97 -14.65 -1.43
N LYS A 101 -3.89 -14.11 -2.65
CA LYS A 101 -3.89 -14.89 -3.90
C LYS A 101 -2.68 -15.82 -4.02
N ALA A 102 -1.52 -15.40 -3.51
CA ALA A 102 -0.28 -16.15 -3.61
C ALA A 102 -0.11 -17.23 -2.52
N LEU A 103 -0.98 -17.22 -1.50
CA LEU A 103 -0.85 -18.07 -0.31
C LEU A 103 -2.08 -18.93 -0.09
N GLY A 104 -1.88 -20.16 0.37
CA GLY A 104 -2.94 -20.98 0.93
C GLY A 104 -3.49 -20.40 2.24
N THR A 105 -4.73 -20.73 2.61
CA THR A 105 -5.38 -20.19 3.82
C THR A 105 -4.56 -20.43 5.09
N LYS A 106 -3.95 -21.60 5.22
CA LYS A 106 -3.13 -21.97 6.38
C LYS A 106 -1.81 -21.20 6.40
N GLU A 107 -1.15 -21.11 5.26
CA GLU A 107 0.11 -20.38 5.10
C GLU A 107 -0.06 -18.89 5.39
N LEU A 108 -1.11 -18.27 4.83
CA LEU A 108 -1.44 -16.87 5.09
C LEU A 108 -1.63 -16.63 6.61
N LYS A 109 -2.38 -17.51 7.28
CA LYS A 109 -2.59 -17.41 8.74
C LYS A 109 -1.28 -17.53 9.51
N GLU A 110 -0.45 -18.51 9.18
CA GLU A 110 0.84 -18.74 9.86
C GLU A 110 1.82 -17.57 9.68
N LEU A 111 1.91 -17.00 8.46
CA LEU A 111 2.75 -15.83 8.19
C LEU A 111 2.20 -14.57 8.87
N TYR A 112 0.89 -14.38 8.83
CA TYR A 112 0.22 -13.26 9.50
C TYR A 112 0.50 -13.28 11.01
N ASP A 113 0.21 -14.40 11.69
CA ASP A 113 0.42 -14.53 13.13
C ASP A 113 1.90 -14.35 13.51
N TYR A 114 2.80 -14.86 12.67
CA TYR A 114 4.24 -14.71 12.90
C TYR A 114 4.69 -13.25 12.79
N ALA A 115 4.19 -12.50 11.80
CA ALA A 115 4.48 -11.09 11.66
C ALA A 115 3.97 -10.26 12.86
N ILE A 116 2.72 -10.49 13.27
CA ILE A 116 2.13 -9.83 14.45
C ILE A 116 2.91 -10.18 15.72
N HIS A 117 3.34 -11.44 15.89
CA HIS A 117 4.16 -11.86 17.05
C HIS A 117 5.51 -11.11 17.10
N LEU A 118 6.09 -10.78 15.97
CA LEU A 118 7.33 -9.99 15.88
C LEU A 118 7.10 -8.47 16.01
N GLY A 119 5.86 -8.02 16.16
CA GLY A 119 5.51 -6.60 16.29
C GLY A 119 5.37 -5.85 14.98
N LEU A 120 5.29 -6.55 13.84
CA LEU A 120 5.00 -5.95 12.54
C LEU A 120 3.48 -5.91 12.31
N GLU A 121 2.99 -4.81 11.74
CA GLU A 121 1.64 -4.78 11.15
C GLU A 121 1.64 -5.49 9.79
N VAL A 122 0.44 -5.88 9.33
CA VAL A 122 0.30 -6.64 8.07
C VAL A 122 -0.81 -6.05 7.21
N LEU A 123 -0.44 -5.64 5.99
CA LEU A 123 -1.39 -5.36 4.91
C LEU A 123 -1.66 -6.66 4.16
N VAL A 124 -2.90 -7.16 4.22
CA VAL A 124 -3.31 -8.36 3.46
C VAL A 124 -3.99 -7.91 2.17
N GLU A 125 -3.32 -8.13 1.05
CA GLU A 125 -3.81 -7.77 -0.28
C GLU A 125 -4.76 -8.85 -0.82
N ILE A 126 -5.90 -8.40 -1.37
CA ILE A 126 -6.95 -9.24 -1.94
C ILE A 126 -7.36 -8.76 -3.33
N HIS A 127 -7.82 -9.70 -4.19
CA HIS A 127 -8.25 -9.44 -5.56
C HIS A 127 -9.68 -9.94 -5.86
N ASP A 128 -10.26 -10.74 -4.96
CA ASP A 128 -11.59 -11.30 -5.12
C ASP A 128 -12.21 -11.73 -3.78
N LYS A 129 -13.40 -12.36 -3.83
CA LYS A 129 -14.13 -12.86 -2.65
C LYS A 129 -13.44 -14.04 -1.97
N GLU A 130 -12.71 -14.86 -2.71
CA GLU A 130 -11.97 -15.99 -2.15
C GLU A 130 -10.81 -15.47 -1.30
N ASP A 131 -10.05 -14.54 -1.83
CA ASP A 131 -8.98 -13.85 -1.11
C ASP A 131 -9.51 -13.13 0.13
N LEU A 132 -10.65 -12.42 0.01
CA LEU A 132 -11.31 -11.79 1.16
C LEU A 132 -11.65 -12.82 2.24
N THR A 133 -12.14 -13.99 1.86
CA THR A 133 -12.44 -15.07 2.80
C THR A 133 -11.18 -15.53 3.55
N LYS A 134 -10.04 -15.66 2.86
CA LYS A 134 -8.75 -15.99 3.47
C LYS A 134 -8.30 -14.88 4.43
N ALA A 135 -8.39 -13.61 4.00
CA ALA A 135 -8.03 -12.45 4.82
C ALA A 135 -8.85 -12.35 6.12
N ILE A 136 -10.17 -12.57 6.05
CA ILE A 136 -11.03 -12.60 7.23
C ILE A 136 -10.64 -13.76 8.16
N LYS A 137 -10.42 -14.96 7.62
CA LYS A 137 -10.05 -16.16 8.40
C LYS A 137 -8.69 -16.03 9.09
N CYS A 138 -7.73 -15.34 8.47
CA CYS A 138 -6.43 -15.10 9.13
C CYS A 138 -6.50 -14.03 10.21
N GLY A 139 -7.57 -13.24 10.28
CA GLY A 139 -7.76 -12.19 11.27
C GLY A 139 -7.24 -10.82 10.83
N ALA A 140 -6.99 -10.61 9.53
CA ALA A 140 -6.46 -9.36 8.99
C ALA A 140 -7.19 -8.13 9.53
N THR A 141 -6.42 -7.15 10.01
CA THR A 141 -6.90 -5.84 10.49
C THR A 141 -6.82 -4.78 9.40
N ILE A 142 -5.83 -4.89 8.51
CA ILE A 142 -5.63 -3.99 7.37
C ILE A 142 -5.77 -4.85 6.10
N ILE A 143 -6.73 -4.48 5.25
CA ILE A 143 -7.07 -5.20 4.02
C ILE A 143 -6.85 -4.28 2.83
N GLY A 144 -5.96 -4.68 1.92
CA GLY A 144 -5.71 -3.98 0.66
C GLY A 144 -6.57 -4.57 -0.46
N ILE A 145 -7.34 -3.73 -1.14
CA ILE A 145 -8.08 -4.14 -2.34
C ILE A 145 -7.30 -3.65 -3.56
N ASN A 146 -6.66 -4.59 -4.26
CA ASN A 146 -5.86 -4.26 -5.43
C ASN A 146 -6.73 -4.38 -6.70
N HIS A 147 -7.03 -3.22 -7.32
CA HIS A 147 -7.82 -3.14 -8.55
C HIS A 147 -7.12 -3.77 -9.77
N ARG A 148 -5.80 -4.01 -9.68
CA ARG A 148 -5.04 -4.63 -10.77
C ARG A 148 -5.03 -6.14 -10.62
N ASN A 149 -5.50 -6.87 -11.62
CA ASN A 149 -5.34 -8.31 -11.70
C ASN A 149 -3.85 -8.66 -11.88
N LEU A 150 -3.30 -9.55 -11.04
CA LEU A 150 -1.88 -9.90 -11.08
C LEU A 150 -1.49 -10.79 -12.29
N ASP A 151 -2.46 -11.48 -12.90
CA ASP A 151 -2.21 -12.38 -14.03
C ASP A 151 -2.35 -11.65 -15.38
N THR A 152 -3.40 -10.81 -15.53
CA THR A 152 -3.73 -10.14 -16.80
C THR A 152 -3.30 -8.67 -16.84
N PHE A 153 -2.94 -8.09 -15.71
CA PHE A 153 -2.68 -6.66 -15.49
C PHE A 153 -3.86 -5.74 -15.78
N GLU A 154 -5.04 -6.28 -16.06
CA GLU A 154 -6.27 -5.51 -16.25
C GLU A 154 -6.71 -4.83 -14.95
N MET A 155 -7.39 -3.69 -15.11
CA MET A 155 -7.86 -2.88 -13.99
C MET A 155 -9.37 -3.01 -13.82
N ASP A 156 -9.82 -3.43 -12.64
CA ASP A 156 -11.24 -3.38 -12.26
C ASP A 156 -11.47 -2.33 -11.16
N MET A 157 -11.73 -1.10 -11.57
CA MET A 157 -11.98 0.01 -10.63
C MET A 157 -13.29 -0.11 -9.84
N THR A 158 -14.12 -1.13 -10.11
CA THR A 158 -15.35 -1.42 -9.35
C THR A 158 -15.14 -2.43 -8.23
N LEU A 159 -13.91 -2.92 -8.05
CA LEU A 159 -13.62 -3.99 -7.10
C LEU A 159 -13.88 -3.57 -5.64
N CYS A 160 -13.53 -2.33 -5.27
CA CYS A 160 -13.88 -1.77 -3.97
C CYS A 160 -15.40 -1.80 -3.72
N ASP A 161 -16.20 -1.36 -4.69
CA ASP A 161 -17.66 -1.33 -4.57
C ASP A 161 -18.26 -2.74 -4.36
N LYS A 162 -17.60 -3.76 -4.92
CA LYS A 162 -18.01 -5.18 -4.81
C LYS A 162 -17.58 -5.83 -3.50
N LEU A 163 -16.39 -5.50 -2.98
CA LEU A 163 -15.80 -6.22 -1.85
C LEU A 163 -16.01 -5.51 -0.50
N ILE A 164 -15.97 -4.18 -0.44
CA ILE A 164 -16.11 -3.43 0.81
C ILE A 164 -17.40 -3.79 1.58
N PRO A 165 -18.58 -3.93 0.93
CA PRO A 165 -19.80 -4.32 1.65
C PRO A 165 -19.75 -5.70 2.32
N LEU A 166 -18.76 -6.54 1.95
CA LEU A 166 -18.58 -7.88 2.48
C LEU A 166 -17.53 -7.93 3.62
N ILE A 167 -16.81 -6.83 3.85
CA ILE A 167 -15.77 -6.74 4.88
C ILE A 167 -16.42 -6.42 6.22
N PRO A 168 -16.14 -7.19 7.30
CA PRO A 168 -16.64 -6.88 8.63
C PRO A 168 -16.18 -5.48 9.12
N ASN A 169 -17.02 -4.80 9.87
CA ASN A 169 -16.70 -3.52 10.48
C ASN A 169 -15.42 -3.57 11.35
N GLY A 170 -14.72 -2.45 11.44
CA GLY A 170 -13.53 -2.31 12.28
C GLY A 170 -12.23 -2.76 11.59
N LYS A 171 -12.25 -2.98 10.28
CA LYS A 171 -11.06 -3.17 9.45
C LYS A 171 -10.66 -1.86 8.80
N ILE A 172 -9.36 -1.68 8.56
CA ILE A 172 -8.81 -0.59 7.74
C ILE A 172 -8.76 -1.07 6.30
N ILE A 173 -9.37 -0.33 5.39
CA ILE A 173 -9.46 -0.68 3.97
C ILE A 173 -8.55 0.23 3.16
N VAL A 174 -7.60 -0.37 2.47
CA VAL A 174 -6.65 0.32 1.58
C VAL A 174 -7.02 0.04 0.13
N ALA A 175 -7.30 1.08 -0.64
CA ALA A 175 -7.48 0.96 -2.09
C ALA A 175 -6.13 1.04 -2.79
N GLU A 176 -5.81 0.03 -3.62
CA GLU A 176 -4.54 -0.07 -4.32
C GLU A 176 -4.74 -0.09 -5.83
N SER A 177 -3.78 0.47 -6.55
CA SER A 177 -3.75 0.62 -8.01
C SER A 177 -4.86 1.50 -8.60
N GLY A 178 -4.54 2.24 -9.67
CA GLY A 178 -5.51 3.06 -10.40
C GLY A 178 -5.94 4.35 -9.71
N VAL A 179 -5.40 4.67 -8.54
CA VAL A 179 -5.69 5.92 -7.83
C VAL A 179 -4.77 7.00 -8.39
N SER A 180 -5.31 7.89 -9.24
CA SER A 180 -4.51 8.86 -9.99
C SER A 180 -5.00 10.30 -9.87
N ASN A 181 -6.16 10.54 -9.26
CA ASN A 181 -6.73 11.88 -9.11
C ASN A 181 -7.70 11.95 -7.93
N VAL A 182 -8.08 13.17 -7.55
CA VAL A 182 -8.95 13.49 -6.42
C VAL A 182 -10.34 12.88 -6.57
N GLU A 183 -10.90 12.87 -7.78
CA GLU A 183 -12.22 12.31 -8.07
C GLU A 183 -12.27 10.82 -7.77
N THR A 184 -11.20 10.09 -8.15
CA THR A 184 -11.08 8.66 -7.84
C THR A 184 -11.01 8.43 -6.33
N ILE A 185 -10.25 9.24 -5.59
CA ILE A 185 -10.15 9.16 -4.13
C ILE A 185 -11.51 9.41 -3.49
N LYS A 186 -12.21 10.50 -3.89
CA LYS A 186 -13.56 10.81 -3.39
C LYS A 186 -14.53 9.66 -3.60
N ARG A 187 -14.53 9.09 -4.80
CA ARG A 187 -15.39 7.94 -5.13
C ARG A 187 -15.09 6.74 -4.24
N LEU A 188 -13.82 6.35 -4.14
CA LEU A 188 -13.41 5.18 -3.35
C LEU A 188 -13.60 5.40 -1.84
N SER A 189 -13.38 6.63 -1.32
CA SER A 189 -13.74 7.00 0.05
C SER A 189 -15.23 6.86 0.29
N SER A 190 -16.07 7.30 -0.66
CA SER A 190 -17.53 7.16 -0.55
C SER A 190 -17.96 5.69 -0.58
N SER A 191 -17.17 4.81 -1.19
CA SER A 191 -17.39 3.35 -1.16
C SER A 191 -16.93 2.72 0.16
N GLY A 192 -16.17 3.45 1.01
CA GLY A 192 -15.71 3.01 2.32
C GLY A 192 -14.21 2.69 2.42
N ALA A 193 -13.38 3.14 1.48
CA ALA A 193 -11.94 3.02 1.60
C ALA A 193 -11.39 4.07 2.60
N ASP A 194 -10.51 3.64 3.52
CA ASP A 194 -9.91 4.46 4.57
C ASP A 194 -8.56 5.05 4.17
N ALA A 195 -7.84 4.39 3.27
CA ALA A 195 -6.51 4.79 2.82
C ALA A 195 -6.27 4.41 1.36
N PHE A 196 -5.26 5.04 0.74
CA PHE A 196 -4.95 4.90 -0.69
C PHE A 196 -3.47 4.65 -0.88
N LEU A 197 -3.11 3.57 -1.59
CA LEU A 197 -1.74 3.31 -1.99
C LEU A 197 -1.52 3.89 -3.39
N ILE A 198 -0.65 4.90 -3.48
CA ILE A 198 -0.40 5.69 -4.69
C ILE A 198 1.10 5.69 -4.99
N GLY A 199 1.47 5.20 -6.18
CA GLY A 199 2.87 5.18 -6.61
C GLY A 199 3.07 5.89 -7.93
N GLU A 200 2.45 5.38 -8.99
CA GLU A 200 2.74 5.80 -10.36
C GLU A 200 2.51 7.30 -10.60
N HIS A 201 1.50 7.86 -9.98
CA HIS A 201 1.17 9.29 -10.14
C HIS A 201 2.32 10.16 -9.61
N PHE A 202 2.75 9.92 -8.37
CA PHE A 202 3.81 10.71 -7.72
C PHE A 202 5.19 10.53 -8.34
N MET A 203 5.47 9.34 -8.92
CA MET A 203 6.77 9.10 -9.57
C MET A 203 6.95 9.86 -10.89
N LYS A 204 5.84 10.31 -11.52
CA LYS A 204 5.84 11.02 -12.81
C LYS A 204 5.89 12.54 -12.67
N VAL A 205 5.64 13.09 -11.50
CA VAL A 205 5.69 14.55 -11.29
C VAL A 205 7.13 15.03 -11.25
N PRO A 206 7.45 16.18 -11.89
CA PRO A 206 8.80 16.74 -11.92
C PRO A 206 9.34 17.11 -10.54
N SER A 207 8.47 17.54 -9.62
CA SER A 207 8.79 17.86 -8.22
C SER A 207 7.69 17.35 -7.29
N ILE A 208 8.03 16.37 -6.46
CA ILE A 208 7.12 15.83 -5.43
C ILE A 208 6.84 16.89 -4.35
N GLU A 209 7.76 17.83 -4.14
CA GLU A 209 7.65 18.90 -3.15
C GLU A 209 6.65 19.98 -3.57
N GLU A 210 6.48 20.23 -4.87
CA GLU A 210 5.51 21.20 -5.39
C GLU A 210 4.09 20.65 -5.39
N GLU A 211 3.90 19.34 -5.53
CA GLU A 211 2.64 18.65 -5.27
C GLU A 211 2.55 18.20 -3.81
N SER A 212 2.37 19.15 -2.89
CA SER A 212 2.04 18.79 -1.50
C SER A 212 0.88 17.77 -1.50
N LEU A 213 1.14 16.57 -0.98
CA LEU A 213 0.12 15.51 -0.83
C LEU A 213 -1.11 16.03 -0.08
N SER A 214 -0.90 17.02 0.79
CA SER A 214 -1.96 17.71 1.52
C SER A 214 -2.70 18.75 0.68
N SER A 215 -2.06 19.47 -0.24
CA SER A 215 -2.73 20.52 -1.04
C SER A 215 -3.42 19.96 -2.28
N SER A 216 -2.86 18.94 -2.93
CA SER A 216 -3.48 18.28 -4.08
C SER A 216 -4.70 17.44 -3.71
N TYR A 217 -4.81 17.05 -2.41
CA TYR A 217 -5.90 16.23 -1.88
C TYR A 217 -6.65 16.89 -0.72
N HIS A 218 -6.44 18.20 -0.46
CA HIS A 218 -7.34 18.96 0.41
C HIS A 218 -8.72 19.03 -0.23
N LEU A 219 -9.59 18.19 0.25
CA LEU A 219 -11.03 18.36 0.11
C LEU A 219 -11.43 19.55 1.00
N THR A 220 -11.28 20.78 0.49
CA THR A 220 -12.02 21.88 1.08
C THR A 220 -13.49 21.62 0.79
N ALA A 221 -14.27 21.40 1.84
CA ALA A 221 -15.72 21.47 1.77
C ALA A 221 -16.10 22.84 1.21
N SER A 222 -16.72 22.85 0.05
CA SER A 222 -17.51 23.97 -0.45
C SER A 222 -18.99 23.60 -0.40
#